data_34d01087219aa4c2ab6bd91c71b1ce1c
#
_entry.id   34d01087219aa4c2ab6bd91c71b1ce1c
#
_cell.length_a   1.000
_cell.length_b   1.000
_cell.length_c   1.000
_cell.angle_alpha   90.00
_cell.angle_beta   90.00
_cell.angle_gamma   90.00
#
_symmetry.space_group_name_H-M   'P 1'
#
loop_
_entity.id
_entity.type
_entity.pdbx_description
1 polymer ?
#
loop_
_entity_poly.entity_id
_entity_poly.type
_entity_poly.pdbx_seq_one_letter_code
_entity_poly.pdbx_strand_id
1 'polypeptide(L)'
;VLVMEYIDGYRIDDKENLQKDGYDLNEIGSKLVDNYIKQVIEDGFFHADPHPGNVHIRDGKIVWMDMGMMGRLSERDKKEIGKAVTGIALNDIGMIQDAVLAVGDFRGEPDTARLYKDIRMLIDKYGNQEMGQIDVAVFMQELMEIMKTNKIAMPHGFTTVSYTHLRAHETG
;
A
#
# COMPACT_ATOMS: atom_id res chain seq x y z
N VAL A 1 -12.74 -24.11 9.95
CA VAL A 1 -11.74 -24.50 8.95
C VAL A 1 -11.93 -23.61 7.73
N LEU A 2 -10.86 -22.93 7.29
CA LEU A 2 -10.84 -22.18 6.04
C LEU A 2 -10.19 -23.05 4.96
N VAL A 3 -10.86 -23.20 3.82
CA VAL A 3 -10.32 -23.90 2.65
C VAL A 3 -10.11 -22.87 1.56
N MET A 4 -8.91 -22.84 1.01
CA MET A 4 -8.51 -21.88 -0.03
C MET A 4 -7.89 -22.62 -1.19
N GLU A 5 -7.84 -21.97 -2.36
CA GLU A 5 -7.03 -22.43 -3.48
C GLU A 5 -5.55 -22.44 -3.08
N TYR A 6 -4.82 -23.50 -3.44
CA TYR A 6 -3.36 -23.51 -3.30
C TYR A 6 -2.74 -22.68 -4.41
N ILE A 7 -1.87 -21.72 -4.04
CA ILE A 7 -1.16 -20.86 -4.99
C ILE A 7 0.29 -21.33 -5.10
N ASP A 8 0.65 -21.85 -6.25
CA ASP A 8 1.98 -22.38 -6.58
C ASP A 8 2.92 -21.35 -7.21
N GLY A 9 2.61 -20.06 -7.08
CA GLY A 9 3.41 -18.96 -7.62
C GLY A 9 4.60 -18.58 -6.74
N TYR A 10 5.47 -17.71 -7.29
CA TYR A 10 6.60 -17.12 -6.55
C TYR A 10 6.13 -15.93 -5.73
N ARG A 11 6.74 -15.73 -4.56
CA ARG A 11 6.61 -14.46 -3.84
C ARG A 11 7.20 -13.34 -4.67
N ILE A 12 6.64 -12.14 -4.57
CA ILE A 12 7.10 -10.99 -5.36
C ILE A 12 8.54 -10.56 -5.01
N ASP A 13 9.04 -10.87 -3.81
CA ASP A 13 10.41 -10.59 -3.38
C ASP A 13 11.42 -11.69 -3.77
N ASP A 14 10.96 -12.81 -4.32
CA ASP A 14 11.82 -13.88 -4.84
C ASP A 14 12.32 -13.54 -6.26
N LYS A 15 13.13 -12.48 -6.33
CA LYS A 15 13.64 -11.92 -7.59
C LYS A 15 14.45 -12.93 -8.40
N GLU A 16 15.20 -13.81 -7.72
CA GLU A 16 16.04 -14.80 -8.37
C GLU A 16 15.22 -15.82 -9.18
N ASN A 17 14.22 -16.42 -8.55
CA ASN A 17 13.38 -17.41 -9.23
C ASN A 17 12.48 -16.77 -10.29
N LEU A 18 11.96 -15.56 -10.03
CA LEU A 18 11.20 -14.80 -11.02
C LEU A 18 12.01 -14.55 -12.29
N GLN A 19 13.25 -14.05 -12.17
CA GLN A 19 14.13 -13.81 -13.32
C GLN A 19 14.53 -15.11 -14.04
N LYS A 20 14.80 -16.18 -13.29
CA LYS A 20 15.15 -17.49 -13.84
C LYS A 20 14.04 -18.06 -14.70
N ASP A 21 12.79 -17.84 -14.31
CA ASP A 21 11.60 -18.27 -15.08
C ASP A 21 11.18 -17.24 -16.15
N GLY A 22 12.03 -16.25 -16.42
CA GLY A 22 11.88 -15.29 -17.52
C GLY A 22 10.94 -14.12 -17.27
N TYR A 23 10.58 -13.86 -16.01
CA TYR A 23 9.78 -12.68 -15.67
C TYR A 23 10.62 -11.40 -15.69
N ASP A 24 10.07 -10.34 -16.29
CA ASP A 24 10.63 -8.99 -16.20
C ASP A 24 10.15 -8.32 -14.89
N LEU A 25 11.11 -8.00 -14.01
CA LEU A 25 10.80 -7.39 -12.71
C LEU A 25 10.19 -5.99 -12.84
N ASN A 26 10.53 -5.23 -13.90
CA ASN A 26 9.92 -3.92 -14.16
C ASN A 26 8.44 -4.08 -14.56
N GLU A 27 8.14 -5.07 -15.41
CA GLU A 27 6.76 -5.38 -15.78
C GLU A 27 5.94 -5.81 -14.56
N ILE A 28 6.49 -6.68 -13.71
CA ILE A 28 5.84 -7.09 -12.45
C ILE A 28 5.60 -5.88 -11.54
N GLY A 29 6.61 -5.04 -11.35
CA GLY A 29 6.49 -3.83 -10.53
C GLY A 29 5.40 -2.88 -11.05
N SER A 30 5.36 -2.63 -12.35
CA SER A 30 4.31 -1.80 -12.97
C SER A 30 2.92 -2.41 -12.77
N LYS A 31 2.76 -3.71 -13.02
CA LYS A 31 1.49 -4.43 -12.80
C LYS A 31 1.03 -4.36 -11.34
N LEU A 32 1.95 -4.46 -10.38
CA LEU A 32 1.63 -4.35 -8.96
C LEU A 32 1.08 -2.97 -8.64
N VAL A 33 1.79 -1.93 -9.09
CA VAL A 33 1.39 -0.53 -8.83
C VAL A 33 0.05 -0.23 -9.48
N ASP A 34 -0.14 -0.57 -10.74
CA ASP A 34 -1.39 -0.37 -11.47
C ASP A 34 -2.56 -1.07 -10.77
N ASN A 35 -2.35 -2.33 -10.36
CA ASN A 35 -3.35 -3.10 -9.63
C ASN A 35 -3.68 -2.48 -8.27
N TYR A 36 -2.67 -2.03 -7.53
CA TYR A 36 -2.88 -1.42 -6.22
C TYR A 36 -3.55 -0.04 -6.32
N ILE A 37 -3.13 0.79 -7.28
CA ILE A 37 -3.79 2.07 -7.58
C ILE A 37 -5.26 1.84 -7.93
N LYS A 38 -5.55 0.84 -8.76
CA LYS A 38 -6.93 0.48 -9.10
C LYS A 38 -7.74 0.12 -7.85
N GLN A 39 -7.23 -0.75 -6.99
CA GLN A 39 -7.90 -1.11 -5.73
C GLN A 39 -8.20 0.11 -4.87
N VAL A 40 -7.24 1.03 -4.73
CA VAL A 40 -7.35 2.20 -3.85
C VAL A 40 -8.23 3.28 -4.47
N ILE A 41 -7.95 3.68 -5.72
CA ILE A 41 -8.56 4.86 -6.35
C ILE A 41 -9.90 4.53 -7.01
N GLU A 42 -9.96 3.42 -7.78
CA GLU A 42 -11.17 3.07 -8.51
C GLU A 42 -12.15 2.31 -7.63
N ASP A 43 -11.70 1.17 -7.08
CA ASP A 43 -12.57 0.28 -6.32
C ASP A 43 -12.84 0.80 -4.89
N GLY A 44 -11.91 1.57 -4.31
CA GLY A 44 -11.99 2.04 -2.92
C GLY A 44 -12.02 0.89 -1.92
N PHE A 45 -11.58 -0.29 -2.35
CA PHE A 45 -11.47 -1.50 -1.56
C PHE A 45 -10.15 -2.17 -1.90
N PHE A 46 -9.25 -2.27 -0.93
CA PHE A 46 -7.86 -2.62 -1.17
C PHE A 46 -7.27 -3.48 -0.05
N HIS A 47 -6.20 -4.19 -0.38
CA HIS A 47 -5.41 -4.94 0.58
C HIS A 47 -4.66 -3.98 1.51
N ALA A 48 -4.97 -4.01 2.81
CA ALA A 48 -4.41 -3.05 3.78
C ALA A 48 -3.07 -3.50 4.39
N ASP A 49 -2.54 -4.66 3.99
CA ASP A 49 -1.24 -5.19 4.42
C ASP A 49 -0.45 -5.72 3.20
N PRO A 50 -0.03 -4.84 2.28
CA PRO A 50 0.59 -5.21 1.00
C PRO A 50 2.07 -5.60 1.13
N HIS A 51 2.49 -6.23 2.23
CA HIS A 51 3.87 -6.67 2.36
C HIS A 51 4.18 -7.82 1.37
N PRO A 52 5.44 -8.02 0.97
CA PRO A 52 5.81 -8.99 -0.07
C PRO A 52 5.37 -10.43 0.19
N GLY A 53 5.19 -10.82 1.44
CA GLY A 53 4.69 -12.15 1.81
C GLY A 53 3.23 -12.40 1.40
N ASN A 54 2.45 -11.33 1.19
CA ASN A 54 1.05 -11.40 0.78
C ASN A 54 0.86 -11.20 -0.72
N VAL A 55 1.94 -11.08 -1.49
CA VAL A 55 1.90 -10.86 -2.94
C VAL A 55 2.68 -11.95 -3.66
N HIS A 56 1.99 -12.73 -4.49
CA HIS A 56 2.58 -13.78 -5.30
C HIS A 56 2.41 -13.49 -6.79
N ILE A 57 3.28 -14.08 -7.58
CA ILE A 57 3.23 -14.04 -9.04
C ILE A 57 2.97 -15.45 -9.57
N ARG A 58 1.87 -15.63 -10.30
CA ARG A 58 1.50 -16.88 -10.98
C ARG A 58 1.01 -16.58 -12.38
N ASP A 59 1.60 -17.20 -13.39
CA ASP A 59 1.25 -17.02 -14.80
C ASP A 59 1.24 -15.55 -15.23
N GLY A 60 2.20 -14.76 -14.74
CA GLY A 60 2.30 -13.31 -15.01
C GLY A 60 1.23 -12.44 -14.38
N LYS A 61 0.46 -12.98 -13.43
CA LYS A 61 -0.61 -12.29 -12.68
C LYS A 61 -0.18 -12.02 -11.25
N ILE A 62 -0.63 -10.89 -10.72
CA ILE A 62 -0.52 -10.57 -9.29
C ILE A 62 -1.59 -11.35 -8.54
N VAL A 63 -1.19 -12.10 -7.54
CA VAL A 63 -2.08 -12.86 -6.65
C VAL A 63 -1.94 -12.34 -5.23
N TRP A 64 -3.02 -11.82 -4.69
CA TRP A 64 -3.09 -11.34 -3.31
C TRP A 64 -3.44 -12.48 -2.36
N MET A 65 -2.64 -12.59 -1.30
CA MET A 65 -2.82 -13.58 -0.25
C MET A 65 -3.25 -12.90 1.04
N ASP A 66 -3.82 -13.68 1.96
CA ASP A 66 -4.24 -13.23 3.29
C ASP A 66 -5.15 -11.98 3.29
N MET A 67 -6.40 -12.18 2.85
CA MET A 67 -7.43 -11.12 2.84
C MET A 67 -7.95 -10.76 4.24
N GLY A 68 -7.22 -11.11 5.29
CA GLY A 68 -7.58 -10.80 6.68
C GLY A 68 -7.57 -9.30 7.00
N MET A 69 -6.79 -8.53 6.24
CA MET A 69 -6.70 -7.07 6.39
C MET A 69 -7.09 -6.37 5.09
N MET A 70 -8.35 -5.97 4.99
CA MET A 70 -8.87 -5.21 3.85
C MET A 70 -9.29 -3.82 4.29
N GLY A 71 -8.97 -2.80 3.48
CA GLY A 71 -9.36 -1.42 3.69
C GLY A 71 -10.51 -0.97 2.78
N ARG A 72 -11.29 -0.01 3.25
CA ARG A 72 -12.31 0.69 2.45
C ARG A 72 -12.10 2.19 2.56
N LEU A 73 -12.19 2.88 1.44
CA LEU A 73 -12.11 4.33 1.36
C LEU A 73 -13.48 4.93 1.06
N SER A 74 -13.75 6.08 1.66
CA SER A 74 -14.87 6.92 1.23
C SER A 74 -14.56 7.57 -0.11
N GLU A 75 -15.59 8.05 -0.84
CA GLU A 75 -15.37 8.81 -2.08
C GLU A 75 -14.54 10.09 -1.86
N ARG A 76 -14.67 10.69 -0.68
CA ARG A 76 -13.82 11.81 -0.28
C ARG A 76 -12.36 11.41 -0.19
N ASP A 77 -12.06 10.32 0.51
CA ASP A 77 -10.68 9.88 0.72
C ASP A 77 -10.04 9.43 -0.60
N LYS A 78 -10.81 8.74 -1.47
CA LYS A 78 -10.35 8.38 -2.83
C LYS A 78 -9.93 9.62 -3.62
N LYS A 79 -10.72 10.69 -3.55
CA LYS A 79 -10.41 11.95 -4.23
C LYS A 79 -9.12 12.58 -3.71
N GLU A 80 -8.92 12.60 -2.40
CA GLU A 80 -7.71 13.17 -1.79
C GLU A 80 -6.47 12.32 -2.12
N ILE A 81 -6.57 10.99 -2.05
CA ILE A 81 -5.48 10.09 -2.46
C ILE A 81 -5.16 10.25 -3.96
N GLY A 82 -6.18 10.45 -4.80
CA GLY A 82 -5.97 10.76 -6.22
C GLY A 82 -5.17 12.05 -6.44
N LYS A 83 -5.34 13.06 -5.58
CA LYS A 83 -4.48 14.26 -5.59
C LYS A 83 -3.04 13.93 -5.21
N ALA A 84 -2.80 13.06 -4.21
CA ALA A 84 -1.46 12.64 -3.86
C ALA A 84 -0.77 11.94 -5.03
N VAL A 85 -1.45 11.03 -5.73
CA VAL A 85 -0.92 10.37 -6.93
C VAL A 85 -0.59 11.38 -8.03
N THR A 86 -1.46 12.37 -8.25
CA THR A 86 -1.20 13.48 -9.18
C THR A 86 0.02 14.30 -8.74
N GLY A 87 0.11 14.60 -7.44
CA GLY A 87 1.26 15.32 -6.86
C GLY A 87 2.58 14.58 -7.07
N ILE A 88 2.59 13.25 -6.94
CA ILE A 88 3.76 12.42 -7.25
C ILE A 88 4.17 12.57 -8.72
N ALA A 89 3.22 12.44 -9.64
CA ALA A 89 3.47 12.55 -11.08
C ALA A 89 3.99 13.95 -11.48
N LEU A 90 3.55 15.01 -10.78
CA LEU A 90 3.97 16.39 -11.02
C LEU A 90 5.18 16.81 -10.16
N ASN A 91 5.68 15.94 -9.29
CA ASN A 91 6.70 16.26 -8.29
C ASN A 91 6.30 17.46 -7.39
N ASP A 92 5.00 17.58 -7.09
CA ASP A 92 4.42 18.62 -6.24
C ASP A 92 4.26 18.10 -4.80
N ILE A 93 5.26 18.39 -3.97
CA ILE A 93 5.29 17.95 -2.57
C ILE A 93 4.16 18.58 -1.77
N GLY A 94 3.78 19.83 -2.08
CA GLY A 94 2.68 20.52 -1.41
C GLY A 94 1.35 19.79 -1.63
N MET A 95 1.07 19.40 -2.88
CA MET A 95 -0.14 18.63 -3.21
C MET A 95 -0.18 17.28 -2.50
N ILE A 96 0.96 16.59 -2.41
CA ILE A 96 1.06 15.31 -1.68
C ILE A 96 0.79 15.55 -0.19
N GLN A 97 1.42 16.56 0.40
CA GLN A 97 1.23 16.91 1.81
C GLN A 97 -0.21 17.24 2.13
N ASP A 98 -0.85 18.09 1.32
CA ASP A 98 -2.25 18.49 1.52
C ASP A 98 -3.18 17.27 1.49
N ALA A 99 -2.95 16.34 0.59
CA ALA A 99 -3.70 15.09 0.52
C ALA A 99 -3.48 14.22 1.78
N VAL A 100 -2.24 14.09 2.25
CA VAL A 100 -1.92 13.35 3.48
C VAL A 100 -2.59 13.99 4.70
N LEU A 101 -2.58 15.33 4.78
CA LEU A 101 -3.24 16.07 5.87
C LEU A 101 -4.77 15.92 5.83
N ALA A 102 -5.34 15.80 4.63
CA ALA A 102 -6.79 15.66 4.45
C ALA A 102 -7.32 14.25 4.81
N VAL A 103 -6.50 13.21 4.58
CA VAL A 103 -6.89 11.80 4.78
C VAL A 103 -6.36 11.24 6.09
N GLY A 104 -5.21 11.74 6.57
CA GLY A 104 -4.53 11.22 7.76
C GLY A 104 -5.32 11.50 9.05
N ASP A 105 -5.34 10.51 9.93
CA ASP A 105 -5.78 10.67 11.32
C ASP A 105 -4.56 10.98 12.18
N PHE A 106 -4.44 12.22 12.63
CA PHE A 106 -3.27 12.69 13.39
C PHE A 106 -3.53 12.59 14.89
N ARG A 107 -2.62 11.94 15.60
CA ARG A 107 -2.60 11.91 17.07
C ARG A 107 -1.99 13.21 17.62
N GLY A 108 -2.71 14.32 17.50
CA GLY A 108 -2.31 15.65 17.88
C GLY A 108 -2.13 16.61 16.70
N GLU A 109 -1.60 17.79 16.95
CA GLU A 109 -1.36 18.78 15.89
C GLU A 109 -0.20 18.32 14.98
N PRO A 110 -0.40 18.24 13.64
CA PRO A 110 0.64 17.79 12.73
C PRO A 110 1.76 18.84 12.59
N ASP A 111 3.00 18.38 12.63
CA ASP A 111 4.17 19.17 12.24
C ASP A 111 4.27 19.20 10.71
N THR A 112 3.64 20.19 10.09
CA THR A 112 3.56 20.31 8.64
C THR A 112 4.93 20.50 7.98
N ALA A 113 5.86 21.21 8.65
CA ALA A 113 7.20 21.43 8.11
C ALA A 113 8.00 20.12 8.07
N ARG A 114 7.90 19.33 9.12
CA ARG A 114 8.51 18.01 9.18
C ARG A 114 7.89 17.05 8.14
N LEU A 115 6.58 16.99 8.07
CA LEU A 115 5.87 16.14 7.11
C LEU A 115 6.27 16.48 5.67
N TYR A 116 6.36 17.77 5.32
CA TYR A 116 6.83 18.22 4.02
C TYR A 116 8.23 17.71 3.70
N LYS A 117 9.15 17.83 4.65
CA LYS A 117 10.53 17.36 4.50
C LYS A 117 10.60 15.84 4.31
N ASP A 118 9.86 15.09 5.11
CA ASP A 118 9.86 13.64 5.06
C ASP A 118 9.28 13.12 3.72
N ILE A 119 8.18 13.72 3.24
CA ILE A 119 7.61 13.43 1.91
C ILE A 119 8.63 13.74 0.82
N ARG A 120 9.27 14.93 0.87
CA ARG A 120 10.29 15.30 -0.13
C ARG A 120 11.42 14.28 -0.17
N MET A 121 11.95 13.87 0.97
CA MET A 121 13.02 12.88 1.03
C MET A 121 12.61 11.54 0.40
N LEU A 122 11.36 11.10 0.63
CA LEU A 122 10.84 9.87 0.04
C LEU A 122 10.73 10.00 -1.49
N ILE A 123 10.18 11.11 -1.98
CA ILE A 123 10.04 11.35 -3.43
C ILE A 123 11.40 11.53 -4.11
N ASP A 124 12.34 12.25 -3.50
CA ASP A 124 13.70 12.42 -4.05
C ASP A 124 14.44 11.07 -4.15
N LYS A 125 14.19 10.16 -3.20
CA LYS A 125 14.81 8.84 -3.18
C LYS A 125 14.24 7.87 -4.20
N TYR A 126 12.92 7.85 -4.37
CA TYR A 126 12.22 6.83 -5.16
C TYR A 126 11.64 7.34 -6.48
N GLY A 127 11.35 8.63 -6.59
CA GLY A 127 10.63 9.19 -7.74
C GLY A 127 11.34 9.09 -9.09
N ASN A 128 12.67 8.87 -9.10
CA ASN A 128 13.48 8.71 -10.30
C ASN A 128 13.98 7.27 -10.51
N GLN A 129 13.56 6.32 -9.69
CA GLN A 129 13.96 4.92 -9.81
C GLN A 129 13.01 4.18 -10.75
N GLU A 130 13.54 3.22 -11.51
CA GLU A 130 12.70 2.26 -12.22
C GLU A 130 11.98 1.35 -11.21
N MET A 131 10.71 1.03 -11.46
CA MET A 131 9.88 0.27 -10.53
C MET A 131 10.49 -1.08 -10.12
N GLY A 132 11.16 -1.77 -11.04
CA GLY A 132 11.83 -3.04 -10.75
C GLY A 132 13.09 -2.92 -9.88
N GLN A 133 13.62 -1.71 -9.71
CA GLN A 133 14.78 -1.44 -8.84
C GLN A 133 14.37 -1.05 -7.43
N ILE A 134 13.10 -0.66 -7.23
CA ILE A 134 12.59 -0.30 -5.91
C ILE A 134 12.44 -1.58 -5.07
N ASP A 135 13.11 -1.59 -3.93
CA ASP A 135 12.84 -2.60 -2.92
C ASP A 135 11.55 -2.24 -2.18
N VAL A 136 10.47 -2.91 -2.56
CA VAL A 136 9.13 -2.63 -2.04
C VAL A 136 9.07 -2.80 -0.50
N ALA A 137 9.81 -3.76 0.06
CA ALA A 137 9.84 -3.98 1.50
C ALA A 137 10.50 -2.79 2.22
N VAL A 138 11.64 -2.32 1.69
CA VAL A 138 12.33 -1.14 2.25
C VAL A 138 11.48 0.12 2.09
N PHE A 139 10.87 0.32 0.92
CA PHE A 139 9.96 1.46 0.68
C PHE A 139 8.79 1.48 1.69
N MET A 140 8.15 0.34 1.90
CA MET A 140 7.05 0.21 2.86
C MET A 140 7.51 0.48 4.30
N GLN A 141 8.69 0.01 4.68
CA GLN A 141 9.25 0.29 6.01
C GLN A 141 9.49 1.80 6.22
N GLU A 142 10.06 2.48 5.22
CA GLU A 142 10.28 3.94 5.29
C GLU A 142 8.97 4.71 5.35
N LEU A 143 7.99 4.31 4.55
CA LEU A 143 6.66 4.92 4.59
C LEU A 143 6.02 4.77 5.98
N MET A 144 6.08 3.58 6.57
CA MET A 144 5.56 3.32 7.92
C MET A 144 6.31 4.13 8.99
N GLU A 145 7.63 4.31 8.85
CA GLU A 145 8.40 5.14 9.77
C GLU A 145 8.03 6.63 9.64
N ILE A 146 7.80 7.14 8.44
CA ILE A 146 7.30 8.50 8.21
C ILE A 146 5.93 8.67 8.89
N MET A 147 5.02 7.74 8.70
CA MET A 147 3.71 7.79 9.34
C MET A 147 3.83 7.81 10.87
N LYS A 148 4.61 6.90 11.44
CA LYS A 148 4.83 6.81 12.89
C LYS A 148 5.45 8.11 13.44
N THR A 149 6.48 8.60 12.78
CA THR A 149 7.23 9.79 13.18
C THR A 149 6.37 11.05 13.15
N ASN A 150 5.49 11.17 12.15
CA ASN A 150 4.52 12.26 12.03
C ASN A 150 3.22 12.02 12.80
N LYS A 151 3.15 10.94 13.60
CA LYS A 151 1.98 10.55 14.41
C LYS A 151 0.70 10.37 13.59
N ILE A 152 0.86 9.93 12.34
CA ILE A 152 -0.25 9.65 11.45
C ILE A 152 -0.74 8.24 11.75
N ALA A 153 -1.98 8.10 12.22
CA ALA A 153 -2.67 6.82 12.23
C ALA A 153 -3.28 6.56 10.85
N MET A 154 -3.40 5.29 10.48
CA MET A 154 -4.16 4.94 9.28
C MET A 154 -5.59 5.47 9.44
N PRO A 155 -6.18 6.08 8.39
CA PRO A 155 -7.56 6.56 8.44
C PRO A 155 -8.53 5.47 8.91
N HIS A 156 -9.61 5.84 9.61
CA HIS A 156 -10.60 4.87 10.11
C HIS A 156 -11.26 4.02 8.99
N GLY A 157 -11.17 4.43 7.73
CA GLY A 157 -11.53 3.61 6.57
C GLY A 157 -10.56 2.46 6.29
N PHE A 158 -9.36 2.50 6.86
CA PHE A 158 -8.38 1.40 6.93
C PHE A 158 -8.62 0.49 8.14
N THR A 159 -9.77 0.63 8.82
CA THR A 159 -10.11 -0.26 9.91
C THR A 159 -10.20 -1.67 9.38
N THR A 160 -9.25 -2.46 9.80
CA THR A 160 -9.25 -3.91 9.79
C THR A 160 -10.69 -4.39 9.94
N VAL A 161 -11.20 -5.12 8.97
CA VAL A 161 -12.32 -6.03 9.20
C VAL A 161 -11.75 -7.15 10.07
N SER A 162 -11.38 -6.79 11.30
CA SER A 162 -11.03 -7.77 12.31
C SER A 162 -12.26 -8.63 12.51
N TYR A 163 -12.07 -9.92 12.37
CA TYR A 163 -13.04 -10.96 12.72
C TYR A 163 -13.55 -10.79 14.16
N THR A 164 -14.47 -9.87 14.38
CA THR A 164 -15.22 -9.73 15.64
C THR A 164 -16.53 -10.54 15.61
N HIS A 165 -16.69 -11.47 14.67
CA HIS A 165 -17.87 -12.32 14.58
C HIS A 165 -17.66 -13.77 15.05
N LEU A 166 -16.63 -14.07 15.85
CA LEU A 166 -16.45 -15.40 16.44
C LEU A 166 -16.49 -15.41 17.98
N ARG A 167 -17.23 -14.49 18.61
CA ARG A 167 -17.53 -14.56 20.05
C ARG A 167 -18.99 -14.25 20.37
N ALA A 168 -19.89 -15.00 19.80
CA ALA A 168 -21.29 -14.93 20.20
C ALA A 168 -22.04 -16.28 20.13
N HIS A 169 -21.40 -17.38 20.44
CA HIS A 169 -22.08 -18.66 20.70
C HIS A 169 -21.21 -19.60 21.54
N GLU A 170 -20.83 -19.18 22.75
CA GLU A 170 -20.44 -20.08 23.81
C GLU A 170 -20.92 -19.50 25.14
N THR A 171 -22.22 -19.45 25.34
CA THR A 171 -22.89 -19.53 26.66
C THR A 171 -24.33 -19.93 26.43
N GLY A 172 -24.61 -21.20 26.64
CA GLY A 172 -25.92 -21.79 26.65
C GLY A 172 -25.82 -23.28 26.99
#